data_9151354602d56a502feca488cc143d31
#
_entry.id   9151354602d56a502feca488cc143d31
#
_cell.length_a   1.000
_cell.length_b   1.000
_cell.length_c   1.000
_cell.angle_alpha   90.00
_cell.angle_beta   90.00
_cell.angle_gamma   90.00
#
_symmetry.space_group_name_H-M   'P 1'
#
loop_
_entity.id
_entity.type
_entity.pdbx_description
1 polymer ?
#
loop_
_entity_poly.entity_id
_entity_poly.type
_entity_poly.pdbx_seq_one_letter_code
_entity_poly.pdbx_strand_id
1 'polypeptide(L)'
;MKVKPEGSPGLYVHVPFCRSRCTYCDFHVAALRPGVVTDYVSALILEIQHHADAGFSPETIFIGGGTPSALSVEDWTRLLKCLSESFQSGLKEWTIEANPESIDEQKIEIALSLGVDRLSTGAQTFVETGLALLGRRHDAQRVHEVHDLFQKLGVPRTSLDLIVGWPGQAIDSVNTDLAAVKEIDPDHISLYHLSYEQGTWLHSMRERGGLKPIMDDTCIELSRAFLQGLQEQGFERYEVSNLYARGGASLHNLNYWERGEYLGVGSGAASFMEGLRWKNKPDVQKYISAGGSPEKVSIETPELLEVVTELIMLELRLTRGMNLNRFKTETGLDFHEICGESL
;
A
#
# COMPACT_ATOMS: atom_id res chain seq x y z
N MET A 1 -1.02 23.44 -22.95
CA MET A 1 -2.12 23.35 -21.97
C MET A 1 -1.85 22.11 -21.14
N LYS A 2 -1.61 22.23 -19.85
CA LYS A 2 -1.49 21.05 -18.98
C LYS A 2 -2.89 20.44 -18.86
N VAL A 3 -3.08 19.23 -19.38
CA VAL A 3 -4.32 18.49 -19.19
C VAL A 3 -4.32 17.99 -17.75
N LYS A 4 -5.28 18.47 -16.96
CA LYS A 4 -5.48 17.98 -15.60
C LYS A 4 -5.99 16.53 -15.71
N PRO A 5 -5.39 15.55 -15.01
CA PRO A 5 -5.93 14.20 -14.99
C PRO A 5 -7.42 14.24 -14.59
N GLU A 6 -8.25 13.43 -15.22
CA GLU A 6 -9.65 13.26 -14.80
C GLU A 6 -9.64 12.48 -13.49
N GLY A 7 -9.93 13.14 -12.37
CA GLY A 7 -10.02 12.55 -11.03
C GLY A 7 -9.53 13.53 -9.96
N SER A 8 -10.05 13.40 -8.77
CA SER A 8 -9.51 14.12 -7.62
C SER A 8 -8.34 13.35 -7.05
N PRO A 9 -7.32 14.05 -6.51
CA PRO A 9 -6.08 13.41 -6.06
C PRO A 9 -6.29 12.48 -4.88
N GLY A 10 -5.39 11.48 -4.74
CA GLY A 10 -5.28 10.66 -3.53
C GLY A 10 -4.44 11.35 -2.44
N LEU A 11 -4.72 11.03 -1.17
CA LEU A 11 -3.87 11.38 -0.04
C LEU A 11 -3.19 10.12 0.49
N TYR A 12 -1.85 10.08 0.45
CA TYR A 12 -1.05 9.06 1.12
C TYR A 12 -0.48 9.59 2.42
N VAL A 13 -0.74 8.91 3.53
CA VAL A 13 -0.25 9.28 4.86
C VAL A 13 0.77 8.26 5.33
N HIS A 14 2.03 8.68 5.45
CA HIS A 14 3.13 7.79 5.84
C HIS A 14 3.33 7.79 7.36
N VAL A 15 3.16 6.63 7.98
CA VAL A 15 3.45 6.39 9.40
C VAL A 15 4.64 5.41 9.48
N PRO A 16 5.89 5.92 9.68
CA PRO A 16 7.10 5.11 9.49
C PRO A 16 7.42 4.13 10.63
N PHE A 17 6.59 3.99 11.64
CA PHE A 17 6.96 3.26 12.86
C PHE A 17 6.60 1.79 12.79
N CYS A 18 7.59 0.92 13.15
CA CYS A 18 7.39 -0.51 13.32
C CYS A 18 7.96 -0.97 14.68
N ARG A 19 7.32 -1.98 15.29
CA ARG A 19 7.87 -2.66 16.48
C ARG A 19 9.13 -3.47 16.15
N SER A 20 9.16 -4.06 14.95
CA SER A 20 10.30 -4.77 14.37
C SER A 20 10.28 -4.61 12.85
N ARG A 21 11.46 -4.61 12.23
CA ARG A 21 11.57 -4.60 10.76
C ARG A 21 11.49 -6.03 10.25
N CYS A 22 10.58 -6.29 9.31
CA CYS A 22 10.50 -7.57 8.62
C CYS A 22 11.75 -7.82 7.77
N THR A 23 12.08 -9.08 7.53
CA THR A 23 13.34 -9.49 6.88
C THR A 23 13.45 -9.04 5.42
N TYR A 24 12.33 -8.80 4.75
CA TYR A 24 12.20 -8.40 3.35
C TYR A 24 11.94 -6.90 3.14
N CYS A 25 11.59 -6.17 4.20
CA CYS A 25 11.07 -4.81 4.08
C CYS A 25 12.17 -3.79 3.78
N ASP A 26 12.02 -3.04 2.69
CA ASP A 26 12.89 -1.92 2.27
C ASP A 26 12.28 -0.55 2.53
N PHE A 27 11.06 -0.50 3.06
CA PHE A 27 10.37 0.77 3.32
C PHE A 27 11.15 1.66 4.29
N HIS A 28 10.90 2.98 4.16
CA HIS A 28 11.38 3.95 5.13
C HIS A 28 10.66 3.73 6.46
N VAL A 29 11.32 3.05 7.40
CA VAL A 29 10.78 2.74 8.72
C VAL A 29 11.73 3.15 9.84
N ALA A 30 11.14 3.50 10.98
CA ALA A 30 11.82 3.88 12.21
C ALA A 30 11.37 3.02 13.39
N ALA A 31 12.22 2.91 14.40
CA ALA A 31 11.86 2.22 15.62
C ALA A 31 10.76 2.95 16.39
N LEU A 32 9.79 2.19 16.90
CA LEU A 32 8.72 2.70 17.74
C LEU A 32 9.26 3.20 19.09
N ARG A 33 9.35 4.52 19.25
CA ARG A 33 9.75 5.20 20.50
C ARG A 33 8.62 6.16 20.90
N PRO A 34 7.88 5.93 22.00
CA PRO A 34 6.63 6.64 22.31
C PRO A 34 6.70 8.17 22.17
N GLY A 35 7.66 8.85 22.78
CA GLY A 35 7.80 10.30 22.68
C GLY A 35 8.05 10.80 21.25
N VAL A 36 8.91 10.08 20.49
CA VAL A 36 9.19 10.41 19.07
C VAL A 36 7.94 10.20 18.20
N VAL A 37 7.14 9.18 18.49
CA VAL A 37 5.89 8.89 17.78
C VAL A 37 4.90 10.02 17.97
N THR A 38 4.68 10.47 19.20
CA THR A 38 3.72 11.54 19.53
C THR A 38 4.12 12.88 18.90
N ASP A 39 5.43 13.22 18.94
CA ASP A 39 5.96 14.41 18.28
C ASP A 39 5.79 14.32 16.75
N TYR A 40 6.04 13.13 16.17
CA TYR A 40 5.83 12.89 14.75
C TYR A 40 4.37 13.06 14.34
N VAL A 41 3.44 12.45 15.08
CA VAL A 41 1.99 12.60 14.83
C VAL A 41 1.56 14.05 14.93
N SER A 42 2.13 14.83 15.86
CA SER A 42 1.86 16.26 15.97
C SER A 42 2.33 17.03 14.72
N ALA A 43 3.54 16.75 14.22
CA ALA A 43 4.05 17.37 12.99
C ALA A 43 3.23 16.93 11.75
N LEU A 44 2.79 15.65 11.70
CA LEU A 44 1.98 15.12 10.63
C LEU A 44 0.59 15.78 10.57
N ILE A 45 -0.03 16.02 11.72
CA ILE A 45 -1.29 16.76 11.84
C ILE A 45 -1.14 18.19 11.29
N LEU A 46 -0.04 18.87 11.61
CA LEU A 46 0.22 20.21 11.08
C LEU A 46 0.39 20.22 9.55
N GLU A 47 1.07 19.22 8.97
CA GLU A 47 1.20 19.09 7.51
C GLU A 47 -0.15 18.84 6.85
N ILE A 48 -0.98 17.94 7.42
CA ILE A 48 -2.33 17.65 6.94
C ILE A 48 -3.20 18.91 6.95
N GLN A 49 -3.22 19.64 8.06
CA GLN A 49 -3.98 20.88 8.22
C GLN A 49 -3.52 21.95 7.23
N HIS A 50 -2.21 22.10 7.05
CA HIS A 50 -1.66 23.05 6.08
C HIS A 50 -2.18 22.79 4.66
N HIS A 51 -2.23 21.54 4.22
CA HIS A 51 -2.76 21.19 2.90
C HIS A 51 -4.28 21.35 2.81
N ALA A 52 -5.01 21.03 3.86
CA ALA A 52 -6.46 21.24 3.94
C ALA A 52 -6.82 22.73 3.85
N ASP A 53 -6.11 23.58 4.60
CA ASP A 53 -6.29 25.04 4.59
C ASP A 53 -5.94 25.65 3.22
N ALA A 54 -5.01 25.01 2.48
CA ALA A 54 -4.67 25.37 1.09
C ALA A 54 -5.72 24.90 0.07
N GLY A 55 -6.81 24.24 0.51
CA GLY A 55 -7.91 23.78 -0.34
C GLY A 55 -7.70 22.42 -1.00
N PHE A 56 -6.72 21.63 -0.54
CA PHE A 56 -6.56 20.25 -1.02
C PHE A 56 -7.77 19.39 -0.57
N SER A 57 -8.33 18.61 -1.49
CA SER A 57 -9.50 17.75 -1.24
C SER A 57 -9.32 16.40 -1.95
N PRO A 58 -8.94 15.35 -1.23
CA PRO A 58 -8.72 14.02 -1.81
C PRO A 58 -10.02 13.24 -2.01
N GLU A 59 -10.08 12.39 -3.04
CA GLU A 59 -11.12 11.37 -3.18
C GLU A 59 -10.78 10.07 -2.42
N THR A 60 -9.50 9.82 -2.18
CA THR A 60 -9.04 8.64 -1.44
C THR A 60 -8.01 9.00 -0.39
N ILE A 61 -8.06 8.34 0.77
CA ILE A 61 -7.02 8.41 1.79
C ILE A 61 -6.45 7.00 1.99
N PHE A 62 -5.14 6.90 2.00
CA PHE A 62 -4.42 5.66 2.32
C PHE A 62 -3.38 5.93 3.41
N ILE A 63 -3.51 5.27 4.55
CA ILE A 63 -2.56 5.38 5.66
C ILE A 63 -1.72 4.09 5.69
N GLY A 64 -0.42 4.21 5.45
CA GLY A 64 0.48 3.08 5.36
C GLY A 64 1.91 3.41 5.76
N GLY A 65 2.85 2.60 5.28
CA GLY A 65 4.29 2.79 5.40
C GLY A 65 4.98 1.81 6.34
N GLY A 66 5.04 2.08 7.62
CA GLY A 66 5.52 1.14 8.64
C GLY A 66 4.38 0.28 9.16
N THR A 67 3.83 0.66 10.29
CA THR A 67 2.69 -0.02 10.91
C THR A 67 1.78 1.02 11.58
N PRO A 68 0.82 1.60 10.86
CA PRO A 68 -0.07 2.62 11.43
C PRO A 68 -0.80 2.14 12.69
N SER A 69 -1.25 0.89 12.71
CA SER A 69 -1.91 0.28 13.88
C SER A 69 -1.01 0.12 15.12
N ALA A 70 0.31 0.33 15.01
CA ALA A 70 1.22 0.33 16.16
C ALA A 70 1.21 1.64 16.96
N LEU A 71 0.57 2.70 16.46
CA LEU A 71 0.33 3.93 17.21
C LEU A 71 -0.40 3.65 18.52
N SER A 72 -0.18 4.47 19.54
CA SER A 72 -1.01 4.47 20.75
C SER A 72 -2.47 4.80 20.39
N VAL A 73 -3.43 4.38 21.21
CA VAL A 73 -4.84 4.74 20.99
C VAL A 73 -5.03 6.26 20.92
N GLU A 74 -4.28 7.02 21.71
CA GLU A 74 -4.32 8.48 21.70
C GLU A 74 -3.82 9.05 20.37
N ASP A 75 -2.62 8.68 19.91
CA ASP A 75 -2.04 9.17 18.66
C ASP A 75 -2.84 8.70 17.44
N TRP A 76 -3.36 7.45 17.46
CA TRP A 76 -4.27 6.91 16.47
C TRP A 76 -5.54 7.79 16.35
N THR A 77 -6.18 8.08 17.49
CA THR A 77 -7.38 8.90 17.52
C THR A 77 -7.12 10.33 17.03
N ARG A 78 -6.01 10.95 17.47
CA ARG A 78 -5.64 12.30 17.06
C ARG A 78 -5.44 12.41 15.55
N LEU A 79 -4.70 11.44 14.96
CA LEU A 79 -4.43 11.42 13.53
C LEU A 79 -5.73 11.23 12.72
N LEU A 80 -6.53 10.21 13.05
CA LEU A 80 -7.75 9.92 12.32
C LEU A 80 -8.80 11.03 12.46
N LYS A 81 -8.91 11.63 13.64
CA LYS A 81 -9.78 12.78 13.86
C LYS A 81 -9.38 13.98 13.00
N CYS A 82 -8.10 14.30 12.93
CA CYS A 82 -7.61 15.36 12.05
C CYS A 82 -7.98 15.10 10.59
N LEU A 83 -7.76 13.89 10.09
CA LEU A 83 -8.10 13.52 8.70
C LEU A 83 -9.62 13.59 8.43
N SER A 84 -10.44 13.08 9.37
CA SER A 84 -11.89 13.14 9.28
C SER A 84 -12.40 14.58 9.25
N GLU A 85 -11.89 15.46 10.12
CA GLU A 85 -12.27 16.86 10.17
C GLU A 85 -11.81 17.67 8.95
N SER A 86 -10.65 17.29 8.37
CA SER A 86 -10.05 17.99 7.23
C SER A 86 -10.66 17.61 5.87
N PHE A 87 -11.09 16.34 5.69
CA PHE A 87 -11.37 15.78 4.36
C PHE A 87 -12.68 14.98 4.25
N GLN A 88 -13.76 15.40 4.93
CA GLN A 88 -15.04 14.68 4.88
C GLN A 88 -15.77 14.73 3.54
N SER A 89 -15.60 15.83 2.80
CA SER A 89 -16.37 16.05 1.57
C SER A 89 -15.73 15.39 0.35
N GLY A 90 -16.48 14.53 -0.33
CA GLY A 90 -16.05 13.91 -1.59
C GLY A 90 -15.19 12.66 -1.43
N LEU A 91 -14.90 12.22 -0.21
CA LEU A 91 -14.11 11.01 0.05
C LEU A 91 -14.89 9.75 -0.38
N LYS A 92 -14.25 8.91 -1.19
CA LYS A 92 -14.81 7.66 -1.74
C LYS A 92 -14.21 6.41 -1.11
N GLU A 93 -12.97 6.50 -0.61
CA GLU A 93 -12.24 5.40 0.00
C GLU A 93 -11.28 5.92 1.06
N TRP A 94 -11.29 5.28 2.22
CA TRP A 94 -10.31 5.52 3.27
C TRP A 94 -9.74 4.20 3.80
N THR A 95 -8.53 3.90 3.38
CA THR A 95 -7.81 2.66 3.72
C THR A 95 -6.78 2.89 4.81
N ILE A 96 -6.66 1.93 5.74
CA ILE A 96 -5.55 1.87 6.70
C ILE A 96 -4.93 0.48 6.68
N GLU A 97 -3.59 0.44 6.60
CA GLU A 97 -2.81 -0.78 6.83
C GLU A 97 -2.78 -1.13 8.33
N ALA A 98 -3.09 -2.37 8.64
CA ALA A 98 -3.10 -2.91 9.99
C ALA A 98 -2.19 -4.14 10.10
N ASN A 99 -1.41 -4.23 11.18
CA ASN A 99 -0.66 -5.43 11.48
C ASN A 99 -1.45 -6.25 12.51
N PRO A 100 -1.63 -7.58 12.32
CA PRO A 100 -2.39 -8.42 13.23
C PRO A 100 -1.99 -8.29 14.70
N GLU A 101 -0.69 -8.09 14.99
CA GLU A 101 -0.19 -7.96 16.38
C GLU A 101 -0.51 -6.62 17.06
N SER A 102 -0.98 -5.61 16.33
CA SER A 102 -1.12 -4.24 16.86
C SER A 102 -2.49 -3.61 16.68
N ILE A 103 -3.37 -4.24 15.90
CA ILE A 103 -4.77 -3.84 15.77
C ILE A 103 -5.62 -4.55 16.84
N ASP A 104 -6.55 -3.82 17.44
CA ASP A 104 -7.48 -4.29 18.45
C ASP A 104 -8.88 -3.70 18.25
N GLU A 105 -9.86 -4.21 19.00
CA GLU A 105 -11.26 -3.82 18.92
C GLU A 105 -11.45 -2.30 19.08
N GLN A 106 -10.77 -1.67 20.04
CA GLN A 106 -10.89 -0.24 20.32
C GLN A 106 -10.41 0.61 19.13
N LYS A 107 -9.29 0.25 18.51
CA LYS A 107 -8.78 0.96 17.33
C LYS A 107 -9.68 0.82 16.12
N ILE A 108 -10.27 -0.36 15.93
CA ILE A 108 -11.22 -0.61 14.84
C ILE A 108 -12.47 0.26 15.03
N GLU A 109 -13.07 0.28 16.23
CA GLU A 109 -14.23 1.11 16.54
C GLU A 109 -13.97 2.59 16.31
N ILE A 110 -12.80 3.10 16.75
CA ILE A 110 -12.40 4.48 16.53
C ILE A 110 -12.28 4.77 15.02
N ALA A 111 -11.61 3.88 14.25
CA ALA A 111 -11.44 4.06 12.82
C ALA A 111 -12.79 4.12 12.09
N LEU A 112 -13.69 3.18 12.37
CA LEU A 112 -15.03 3.15 11.79
C LEU A 112 -15.85 4.39 12.14
N SER A 113 -15.80 4.83 13.39
CA SER A 113 -16.53 6.02 13.85
C SER A 113 -16.08 7.32 13.17
N LEU A 114 -14.85 7.36 12.66
CA LEU A 114 -14.25 8.51 11.98
C LEU A 114 -14.30 8.42 10.44
N GLY A 115 -14.88 7.34 9.89
CA GLY A 115 -15.14 7.22 8.45
C GLY A 115 -14.17 6.32 7.68
N VAL A 116 -13.27 5.60 8.35
CA VAL A 116 -12.46 4.57 7.71
C VAL A 116 -13.36 3.45 7.22
N ASP A 117 -13.21 3.06 5.96
CA ASP A 117 -14.08 2.07 5.33
C ASP A 117 -13.34 0.85 4.76
N ARG A 118 -11.99 0.84 4.79
CA ARG A 118 -11.16 -0.31 4.43
C ARG A 118 -10.04 -0.53 5.44
N LEU A 119 -9.87 -1.77 5.92
CA LEU A 119 -8.72 -2.20 6.71
C LEU A 119 -7.96 -3.29 5.96
N SER A 120 -6.65 -3.06 5.68
CA SER A 120 -5.76 -4.03 5.04
C SER A 120 -4.88 -4.70 6.09
N THR A 121 -4.85 -6.03 6.08
CA THR A 121 -4.11 -6.83 7.06
C THR A 121 -2.94 -7.54 6.41
N GLY A 122 -1.73 -7.23 6.86
CA GLY A 122 -0.51 -7.89 6.41
C GLY A 122 -0.36 -9.30 7.02
N ALA A 123 -1.01 -10.31 6.47
CA ALA A 123 -0.83 -11.71 6.87
C ALA A 123 0.45 -12.31 6.32
N GLN A 124 0.75 -12.07 5.06
CA GLN A 124 1.87 -12.55 4.26
C GLN A 124 1.77 -14.04 3.89
N THR A 125 1.49 -14.93 4.82
CA THR A 125 1.23 -16.37 4.65
C THR A 125 0.60 -16.91 5.94
N PHE A 126 -0.05 -18.05 5.87
CA PHE A 126 -0.58 -18.81 7.02
C PHE A 126 0.31 -19.99 7.39
N VAL A 127 1.50 -20.07 6.80
CA VAL A 127 2.49 -21.11 7.07
C VAL A 127 3.53 -20.60 8.06
N GLU A 128 3.62 -21.20 9.24
CA GLU A 128 4.47 -20.74 10.34
C GLU A 128 5.95 -20.61 9.96
N THR A 129 6.48 -21.53 9.14
CA THR A 129 7.87 -21.46 8.65
C THR A 129 8.08 -20.27 7.72
N GLY A 130 7.07 -19.90 6.93
CA GLY A 130 7.06 -18.71 6.08
C GLY A 130 7.00 -17.43 6.92
N LEU A 131 6.11 -17.37 7.92
CA LEU A 131 6.02 -16.25 8.87
C LEU A 131 7.35 -16.01 9.59
N ALA A 132 7.97 -17.06 10.10
CA ALA A 132 9.27 -16.97 10.77
C ALA A 132 10.37 -16.46 9.82
N LEU A 133 10.42 -16.96 8.56
CA LEU A 133 11.39 -16.51 7.56
C LEU A 133 11.19 -15.04 7.20
N LEU A 134 9.94 -14.61 7.03
CA LEU A 134 9.56 -13.23 6.70
C LEU A 134 9.72 -12.28 7.90
N GLY A 135 10.06 -12.81 9.09
CA GLY A 135 10.26 -12.02 10.30
C GLY A 135 8.96 -11.47 10.89
N ARG A 136 7.83 -12.18 10.66
CA ARG A 136 6.54 -11.83 11.26
C ARG A 136 6.49 -12.31 12.71
N ARG A 137 5.77 -11.56 13.54
CA ARG A 137 5.67 -11.83 15.00
C ARG A 137 4.33 -12.40 15.41
N HIS A 138 3.33 -12.31 14.53
CA HIS A 138 2.03 -12.95 14.70
C HIS A 138 2.09 -14.38 14.13
N ASP A 139 1.21 -15.23 14.60
CA ASP A 139 0.91 -16.55 14.04
C ASP A 139 -0.32 -16.49 13.10
N ALA A 140 -0.59 -17.58 12.40
CA ALA A 140 -1.73 -17.69 11.51
C ALA A 140 -3.07 -17.47 12.23
N GLN A 141 -3.21 -17.99 13.46
CA GLN A 141 -4.43 -17.87 14.27
C GLN A 141 -4.79 -16.41 14.55
N ARG A 142 -3.77 -15.55 14.80
CA ARG A 142 -4.00 -14.14 15.07
C ARG A 142 -4.62 -13.39 13.88
N VAL A 143 -4.32 -13.81 12.64
CA VAL A 143 -4.94 -13.22 11.45
C VAL A 143 -6.45 -13.54 11.41
N HIS A 144 -6.83 -14.79 11.68
CA HIS A 144 -8.24 -15.18 11.79
C HIS A 144 -8.97 -14.37 12.86
N GLU A 145 -8.42 -14.27 14.07
CA GLU A 145 -9.01 -13.47 15.17
C GLU A 145 -9.25 -12.02 14.79
N VAL A 146 -8.32 -11.40 14.04
CA VAL A 146 -8.46 -10.01 13.58
C VAL A 146 -9.60 -9.89 12.56
N HIS A 147 -9.71 -10.83 11.62
CA HIS A 147 -10.79 -10.81 10.65
C HIS A 147 -12.16 -11.13 11.27
N ASP A 148 -12.22 -11.99 12.30
CA ASP A 148 -13.41 -12.20 13.11
C ASP A 148 -13.87 -10.90 13.80
N LEU A 149 -12.91 -10.11 14.31
CA LEU A 149 -13.20 -8.77 14.85
C LEU A 149 -13.69 -7.81 13.76
N PHE A 150 -13.11 -7.82 12.58
CA PHE A 150 -13.57 -7.00 11.45
C PHE A 150 -15.03 -7.34 11.10
N GLN A 151 -15.35 -8.62 11.00
CA GLN A 151 -16.71 -9.08 10.73
C GLN A 151 -17.67 -8.70 11.85
N LYS A 152 -17.29 -8.94 13.11
CA LYS A 152 -18.10 -8.61 14.31
C LYS A 152 -18.42 -7.11 14.37
N LEU A 153 -17.46 -6.26 14.03
CA LEU A 153 -17.58 -4.80 14.10
C LEU A 153 -18.14 -4.17 12.81
N GLY A 154 -18.36 -4.98 11.78
CA GLY A 154 -18.96 -4.53 10.52
C GLY A 154 -18.02 -3.64 9.70
N VAL A 155 -16.72 -3.97 9.62
CA VAL A 155 -15.79 -3.28 8.73
C VAL A 155 -16.30 -3.38 7.29
N PRO A 156 -16.55 -2.26 6.58
CA PRO A 156 -17.23 -2.30 5.27
C PRO A 156 -16.42 -3.00 4.19
N ARG A 157 -15.09 -2.90 4.22
CA ARG A 157 -14.18 -3.52 3.24
C ARG A 157 -12.94 -4.04 3.95
N THR A 158 -12.59 -5.29 3.71
CA THR A 158 -11.42 -5.94 4.29
C THR A 158 -10.44 -6.34 3.20
N SER A 159 -9.15 -6.20 3.46
CA SER A 159 -8.07 -6.62 2.57
C SER A 159 -7.07 -7.49 3.29
N LEU A 160 -6.51 -8.47 2.59
CA LEU A 160 -5.50 -9.39 3.08
C LEU A 160 -4.27 -9.34 2.17
N ASP A 161 -3.10 -9.03 2.73
CA ASP A 161 -1.86 -8.99 1.97
C ASP A 161 -1.10 -10.30 2.13
N LEU A 162 -0.73 -10.92 1.00
CA LEU A 162 -0.03 -12.20 0.92
C LEU A 162 1.24 -12.08 0.09
N ILE A 163 2.23 -12.93 0.39
CA ILE A 163 3.50 -12.99 -0.34
C ILE A 163 3.70 -14.40 -0.91
N VAL A 164 3.95 -14.46 -2.22
CA VAL A 164 4.33 -15.69 -2.92
C VAL A 164 5.82 -15.65 -3.30
N GLY A 165 6.46 -16.82 -3.38
CA GLY A 165 7.86 -16.95 -3.79
C GLY A 165 8.87 -16.86 -2.65
N TRP A 166 8.44 -17.01 -1.38
CA TRP A 166 9.38 -17.04 -0.27
C TRP A 166 10.15 -18.38 -0.21
N PRO A 167 11.44 -18.38 0.20
CA PRO A 167 12.29 -19.57 0.26
C PRO A 167 11.69 -20.72 1.03
N GLY A 168 11.59 -21.87 0.39
CA GLY A 168 10.97 -23.07 0.95
C GLY A 168 9.46 -23.18 0.75
N GLN A 169 8.81 -22.20 0.13
CA GLN A 169 7.40 -22.29 -0.25
C GLN A 169 7.19 -23.43 -1.26
N ALA A 170 6.15 -24.20 -1.07
CA ALA A 170 5.74 -25.31 -1.95
C ALA A 170 4.24 -25.19 -2.25
N ILE A 171 3.72 -26.07 -3.11
CA ILE A 171 2.30 -26.07 -3.47
C ILE A 171 1.40 -26.26 -2.25
N ASP A 172 1.82 -27.06 -1.26
CA ASP A 172 1.05 -27.26 -0.03
C ASP A 172 0.95 -25.98 0.79
N SER A 173 1.97 -25.11 0.73
CA SER A 173 1.92 -23.79 1.34
C SER A 173 0.86 -22.91 0.68
N VAL A 174 0.79 -22.93 -0.66
CA VAL A 174 -0.24 -22.21 -1.43
C VAL A 174 -1.63 -22.71 -1.06
N ASN A 175 -1.81 -24.04 -0.98
CA ASN A 175 -3.08 -24.64 -0.58
C ASN A 175 -3.50 -24.24 0.84
N THR A 176 -2.54 -24.14 1.77
CA THR A 176 -2.79 -23.67 3.14
C THR A 176 -3.28 -22.22 3.13
N ASP A 177 -2.58 -21.33 2.40
CA ASP A 177 -2.94 -19.93 2.28
C ASP A 177 -4.33 -19.77 1.62
N LEU A 178 -4.62 -20.52 0.55
CA LEU A 178 -5.94 -20.51 -0.11
C LEU A 178 -7.07 -21.01 0.79
N ALA A 179 -6.82 -22.02 1.62
CA ALA A 179 -7.81 -22.50 2.60
C ALA A 179 -8.12 -21.41 3.64
N ALA A 180 -7.11 -20.73 4.15
CA ALA A 180 -7.28 -19.62 5.09
C ALA A 180 -8.01 -18.43 4.46
N VAL A 181 -7.69 -18.06 3.21
CA VAL A 181 -8.42 -17.02 2.47
C VAL A 181 -9.91 -17.37 2.36
N LYS A 182 -10.23 -18.63 2.07
CA LYS A 182 -11.63 -19.09 1.98
C LYS A 182 -12.38 -19.00 3.31
N GLU A 183 -11.71 -19.28 4.44
CA GLU A 183 -12.30 -19.16 5.77
C GLU A 183 -12.51 -17.70 6.19
N ILE A 184 -11.53 -16.85 5.93
CA ILE A 184 -11.54 -15.42 6.25
C ILE A 184 -12.53 -14.67 5.37
N ASP A 185 -12.66 -15.07 4.11
CA ASP A 185 -13.54 -14.46 3.09
C ASP A 185 -13.38 -12.93 2.98
N PRO A 186 -12.15 -12.41 2.76
CA PRO A 186 -11.92 -10.98 2.64
C PRO A 186 -12.48 -10.42 1.33
N ASP A 187 -12.69 -9.10 1.27
CA ASP A 187 -13.21 -8.45 0.06
C ASP A 187 -12.14 -8.22 -1.01
N HIS A 188 -10.88 -8.16 -0.59
CA HIS A 188 -9.74 -7.82 -1.44
C HIS A 188 -8.49 -8.61 -1.02
N ILE A 189 -7.65 -8.95 -2.00
CA ILE A 189 -6.35 -9.61 -1.80
C ILE A 189 -5.27 -8.80 -2.51
N SER A 190 -4.17 -8.54 -1.80
CA SER A 190 -2.90 -8.14 -2.40
C SER A 190 -1.96 -9.33 -2.40
N LEU A 191 -1.59 -9.84 -3.57
CA LEU A 191 -0.67 -10.98 -3.73
C LEU A 191 0.64 -10.48 -4.33
N TYR A 192 1.66 -10.31 -3.50
CA TYR A 192 2.97 -9.81 -3.90
C TYR A 192 3.97 -10.94 -4.12
N HIS A 193 4.84 -10.80 -5.13
CA HIS A 193 6.02 -11.63 -5.23
C HIS A 193 7.09 -11.13 -4.27
N LEU A 194 7.75 -12.06 -3.57
CA LEU A 194 8.88 -11.71 -2.73
C LEU A 194 10.01 -11.13 -3.57
N SER A 195 10.43 -9.93 -3.26
CA SER A 195 11.63 -9.31 -3.82
C SER A 195 12.78 -9.28 -2.80
N TYR A 196 14.01 -9.24 -3.31
CA TYR A 196 15.23 -9.23 -2.49
C TYR A 196 15.87 -7.86 -2.59
N GLU A 197 15.26 -6.87 -1.94
CA GLU A 197 15.66 -5.47 -2.02
C GLU A 197 16.98 -5.21 -1.28
N GLN A 198 17.86 -4.43 -1.90
CA GLN A 198 19.15 -4.06 -1.33
C GLN A 198 18.99 -3.41 0.05
N GLY A 199 19.80 -3.81 1.02
CA GLY A 199 19.73 -3.32 2.40
C GLY A 199 18.78 -4.11 3.31
N THR A 200 18.04 -5.09 2.78
CA THR A 200 17.23 -6.01 3.60
C THR A 200 18.06 -7.18 4.13
N TRP A 201 17.56 -7.79 5.21
CA TRP A 201 18.19 -9.00 5.76
C TRP A 201 18.14 -10.16 4.77
N LEU A 202 17.01 -10.37 4.07
CA LEU A 202 16.87 -11.43 3.05
C LEU A 202 17.85 -11.26 1.90
N HIS A 203 18.04 -10.03 1.40
CA HIS A 203 19.05 -9.75 0.38
C HIS A 203 20.46 -10.13 0.87
N SER A 204 20.81 -9.68 2.08
CA SER A 204 22.13 -9.98 2.67
C SER A 204 22.36 -11.48 2.87
N MET A 205 21.35 -12.23 3.26
CA MET A 205 21.42 -13.70 3.43
C MET A 205 21.58 -14.40 2.09
N ARG A 206 20.87 -13.95 1.04
CA ARG A 206 21.03 -14.47 -0.33
C ARG A 206 22.46 -14.26 -0.85
N GLU A 207 22.99 -13.05 -0.75
CA GLU A 207 24.33 -12.71 -1.22
C GLU A 207 25.45 -13.53 -0.52
N ARG A 208 25.25 -13.88 0.76
CA ARG A 208 26.19 -14.70 1.54
C ARG A 208 26.01 -16.21 1.33
N GLY A 209 25.06 -16.63 0.47
CA GLY A 209 24.73 -18.04 0.26
C GLY A 209 24.04 -18.73 1.43
N GLY A 210 23.60 -17.97 2.44
CA GLY A 210 22.86 -18.48 3.61
C GLY A 210 21.37 -18.72 3.36
N LEU A 211 20.86 -18.26 2.21
CA LEU A 211 19.49 -18.46 1.78
C LEU A 211 19.45 -18.81 0.30
N LYS A 212 18.69 -19.84 -0.06
CA LYS A 212 18.48 -20.24 -1.45
C LYS A 212 17.09 -19.73 -1.91
N PRO A 213 17.01 -18.78 -2.85
CA PRO A 213 15.75 -18.37 -3.45
C PRO A 213 15.06 -19.55 -4.17
N ILE A 214 13.75 -19.45 -4.30
CA ILE A 214 13.02 -20.35 -5.22
C ILE A 214 13.45 -20.03 -6.65
N MET A 215 13.53 -21.05 -7.50
CA MET A 215 13.78 -20.87 -8.93
C MET A 215 12.62 -20.14 -9.60
N ASP A 216 12.90 -19.30 -10.58
CA ASP A 216 11.89 -18.48 -11.25
C ASP A 216 10.72 -19.32 -11.81
N ASP A 217 11.00 -20.44 -12.46
CA ASP A 217 9.96 -21.34 -12.98
C ASP A 217 9.03 -21.85 -11.87
N THR A 218 9.60 -22.28 -10.76
CA THR A 218 8.80 -22.71 -9.59
C THR A 218 7.98 -21.55 -9.01
N CYS A 219 8.56 -20.36 -8.93
CA CYS A 219 7.83 -19.16 -8.46
C CYS A 219 6.65 -18.83 -9.37
N ILE A 220 6.82 -18.95 -10.70
CA ILE A 220 5.76 -18.77 -11.69
C ILE A 220 4.67 -19.84 -11.51
N GLU A 221 5.02 -21.10 -11.30
CA GLU A 221 4.06 -22.19 -11.07
C GLU A 221 3.24 -21.95 -9.79
N LEU A 222 3.89 -21.60 -8.68
CA LEU A 222 3.21 -21.28 -7.41
C LEU A 222 2.28 -20.07 -7.56
N SER A 223 2.72 -19.03 -8.25
CA SER A 223 1.92 -17.84 -8.51
C SER A 223 0.68 -18.15 -9.35
N ARG A 224 0.84 -18.98 -10.38
CA ARG A 224 -0.29 -19.42 -11.22
C ARG A 224 -1.30 -20.23 -10.41
N ALA A 225 -0.84 -21.18 -9.60
CA ALA A 225 -1.69 -21.96 -8.73
C ALA A 225 -2.45 -21.09 -7.73
N PHE A 226 -1.76 -20.10 -7.15
CA PHE A 226 -2.38 -19.15 -6.22
C PHE A 226 -3.47 -18.32 -6.90
N LEU A 227 -3.16 -17.70 -8.05
CA LEU A 227 -4.11 -16.89 -8.82
C LEU A 227 -5.31 -17.72 -9.26
N GLN A 228 -5.09 -18.94 -9.73
CA GLN A 228 -6.18 -19.83 -10.11
C GLN A 228 -7.07 -20.17 -8.92
N GLY A 229 -6.49 -20.55 -7.77
CA GLY A 229 -7.26 -20.84 -6.56
C GLY A 229 -8.06 -19.63 -6.04
N LEU A 230 -7.53 -18.41 -6.14
CA LEU A 230 -8.27 -17.20 -5.81
C LEU A 230 -9.42 -16.93 -6.79
N GLN A 231 -9.20 -17.14 -8.10
CA GLN A 231 -10.26 -17.01 -9.10
C GLN A 231 -11.40 -18.03 -8.89
N GLU A 232 -11.07 -19.27 -8.52
CA GLU A 232 -12.05 -20.31 -8.16
C GLU A 232 -12.86 -19.94 -6.90
N GLN A 233 -12.31 -19.10 -6.03
CA GLN A 233 -13.00 -18.51 -4.87
C GLN A 233 -13.78 -17.22 -5.20
N GLY A 234 -13.80 -16.80 -6.47
CA GLY A 234 -14.57 -15.63 -6.93
C GLY A 234 -13.82 -14.31 -6.91
N PHE A 235 -12.49 -14.30 -6.71
CA PHE A 235 -11.70 -13.10 -6.80
C PHE A 235 -11.40 -12.73 -8.27
N GLU A 236 -11.64 -11.49 -8.63
CA GLU A 236 -11.32 -10.92 -9.93
C GLU A 236 -10.04 -10.08 -9.85
N ARG A 237 -9.06 -10.39 -10.69
CA ARG A 237 -7.82 -9.65 -10.77
C ARG A 237 -8.03 -8.36 -11.55
N TYR A 238 -7.66 -7.20 -11.01
CA TYR A 238 -7.78 -5.92 -11.70
C TYR A 238 -6.43 -5.29 -12.08
N GLU A 239 -5.34 -5.71 -11.42
CA GLU A 239 -3.96 -5.35 -11.79
C GLU A 239 -2.98 -6.46 -11.37
N VAL A 240 -1.69 -6.28 -11.61
CA VAL A 240 -0.65 -7.32 -11.48
C VAL A 240 -0.66 -8.02 -10.12
N SER A 241 -0.92 -7.31 -9.03
CA SER A 241 -0.82 -7.84 -7.66
C SER A 241 -2.15 -7.93 -6.92
N ASN A 242 -3.18 -7.21 -7.37
CA ASN A 242 -4.39 -7.04 -6.58
C ASN A 242 -5.63 -7.67 -7.23
N LEU A 243 -6.45 -8.29 -6.36
CA LEU A 243 -7.71 -8.94 -6.72
C LEU A 243 -8.81 -8.48 -5.75
N TYR A 244 -10.06 -8.48 -6.18
CA TYR A 244 -11.23 -8.23 -5.35
C TYR A 244 -12.32 -9.26 -5.59
N ALA A 245 -13.13 -9.55 -4.57
CA ALA A 245 -14.34 -10.35 -4.68
C ALA A 245 -15.58 -9.48 -4.52
N ARG A 246 -15.57 -8.57 -3.55
CA ARG A 246 -16.66 -7.65 -3.21
C ARG A 246 -16.12 -6.25 -2.99
N GLY A 247 -16.99 -5.25 -3.01
CA GLY A 247 -16.61 -3.86 -2.69
C GLY A 247 -15.73 -3.15 -3.72
N GLY A 248 -15.31 -3.86 -4.77
CA GLY A 248 -14.52 -3.32 -5.88
C GLY A 248 -13.02 -3.20 -5.62
N ALA A 249 -12.30 -2.83 -6.67
CA ALA A 249 -10.87 -2.56 -6.62
C ALA A 249 -10.53 -1.39 -5.67
N SER A 250 -9.29 -1.34 -5.15
CA SER A 250 -8.82 -0.17 -4.42
C SER A 250 -8.69 1.03 -5.35
N LEU A 251 -9.48 2.06 -5.08
CA LEU A 251 -9.47 3.30 -5.86
C LEU A 251 -8.13 4.02 -5.71
N HIS A 252 -7.54 3.96 -4.53
CA HIS A 252 -6.23 4.55 -4.27
C HIS A 252 -5.13 3.88 -5.10
N ASN A 253 -5.13 2.53 -5.18
CA ASN A 253 -4.18 1.79 -6.02
C ASN A 253 -4.40 2.06 -7.50
N LEU A 254 -5.67 2.08 -7.96
CA LEU A 254 -5.99 2.41 -9.34
C LEU A 254 -5.50 3.80 -9.73
N ASN A 255 -5.62 4.78 -8.83
CA ASN A 255 -5.12 6.14 -9.07
C ASN A 255 -3.62 6.15 -9.37
N TYR A 256 -2.81 5.33 -8.70
CA TYR A 256 -1.38 5.19 -9.03
C TYR A 256 -1.15 4.57 -10.41
N TRP A 257 -1.85 3.47 -10.72
CA TRP A 257 -1.70 2.78 -12.02
C TRP A 257 -2.20 3.61 -13.20
N GLU A 258 -3.16 4.47 -12.96
CA GLU A 258 -3.65 5.46 -13.92
C GLU A 258 -2.81 6.74 -13.95
N ARG A 259 -1.65 6.77 -13.32
CA ARG A 259 -0.81 7.97 -13.21
C ARG A 259 -1.58 9.20 -12.71
N GLY A 260 -2.55 9.00 -11.81
CA GLY A 260 -3.32 10.07 -11.19
C GLY A 260 -2.50 10.88 -10.19
N GLU A 261 -3.00 12.06 -9.85
CA GLU A 261 -2.36 12.91 -8.85
C GLU A 261 -2.52 12.34 -7.45
N TYR A 262 -1.50 12.52 -6.63
CA TYR A 262 -1.53 12.20 -5.21
C TYR A 262 -0.60 13.09 -4.41
N LEU A 263 -1.02 13.41 -3.20
CA LEU A 263 -0.23 14.11 -2.19
C LEU A 263 0.23 13.10 -1.14
N GLY A 264 1.53 13.03 -0.88
CA GLY A 264 2.10 12.27 0.23
C GLY A 264 2.48 13.17 1.38
N VAL A 265 1.97 12.87 2.57
CA VAL A 265 2.33 13.54 3.83
C VAL A 265 3.06 12.58 4.75
N GLY A 266 3.98 13.11 5.53
CA GLY A 266 4.86 12.33 6.40
C GLY A 266 6.28 12.17 5.84
N SER A 267 7.22 11.77 6.72
CA SER A 267 8.63 11.56 6.38
C SER A 267 8.80 10.48 5.33
N GLY A 268 9.44 10.80 4.22
CA GLY A 268 9.67 9.84 3.12
C GLY A 268 8.49 9.65 2.17
N ALA A 269 7.34 10.28 2.41
CA ALA A 269 6.20 10.20 1.51
C ALA A 269 6.50 10.86 0.16
N ALA A 270 6.08 10.22 -0.94
CA ALA A 270 6.18 10.76 -2.28
C ALA A 270 4.86 11.45 -2.68
N SER A 271 4.97 12.43 -3.56
CA SER A 271 3.84 13.16 -4.13
C SER A 271 3.99 13.30 -5.63
N PHE A 272 2.88 13.37 -6.34
CA PHE A 272 2.79 13.74 -7.75
C PHE A 272 1.57 14.64 -7.96
N MET A 273 1.82 15.94 -8.17
CA MET A 273 0.79 16.96 -8.30
C MET A 273 1.17 17.94 -9.41
N GLU A 274 0.22 18.30 -10.27
CA GLU A 274 0.41 19.29 -11.35
C GLU A 274 1.61 18.99 -12.26
N GLY A 275 1.92 17.69 -12.46
CA GLY A 275 3.05 17.23 -13.24
C GLY A 275 4.40 17.37 -12.55
N LEU A 276 4.44 17.72 -11.28
CA LEU A 276 5.63 17.77 -10.44
C LEU A 276 5.67 16.57 -9.49
N ARG A 277 6.79 15.87 -9.42
CA ARG A 277 7.05 14.80 -8.46
C ARG A 277 8.07 15.26 -7.43
N TRP A 278 7.82 14.91 -6.17
CA TRP A 278 8.79 15.12 -5.09
C TRP A 278 8.61 14.08 -4.00
N LYS A 279 9.56 14.05 -3.09
CA LYS A 279 9.51 13.23 -1.88
C LYS A 279 9.80 14.07 -0.65
N ASN A 280 9.06 13.89 0.42
CA ASN A 280 9.45 14.44 1.71
C ASN A 280 10.73 13.74 2.18
N LYS A 281 11.69 14.49 2.75
CA LYS A 281 12.96 13.93 3.18
C LYS A 281 12.75 12.74 4.13
N PRO A 282 13.36 11.57 3.89
CA PRO A 282 13.19 10.38 4.72
C PRO A 282 14.03 10.45 6.00
N ASP A 283 13.71 11.41 6.88
CA ASP A 283 14.38 11.67 8.15
C ASP A 283 13.34 12.12 9.19
N VAL A 284 12.97 11.19 10.08
CA VAL A 284 11.93 11.41 11.10
C VAL A 284 12.25 12.60 12.02
N GLN A 285 13.51 12.81 12.42
CA GLN A 285 13.86 13.90 13.32
C GLN A 285 13.77 15.27 12.63
N LYS A 286 14.23 15.34 11.37
CA LYS A 286 14.09 16.55 10.57
C LYS A 286 12.63 16.86 10.26
N TYR A 287 11.83 15.82 10.01
CA TYR A 287 10.40 15.95 9.79
C TYR A 287 9.68 16.55 11.01
N ILE A 288 9.95 16.03 12.21
CA ILE A 288 9.42 16.56 13.47
C ILE A 288 9.82 18.04 13.64
N SER A 289 11.11 18.34 13.46
CA SER A 289 11.65 19.70 13.62
C SER A 289 11.07 20.69 12.61
N ALA A 290 10.62 20.22 11.44
CA ALA A 290 10.02 21.06 10.41
C ALA A 290 8.58 21.47 10.71
N GLY A 291 7.91 20.83 11.69
CA GLY A 291 6.60 21.26 12.20
C GLY A 291 5.53 21.46 11.13
N GLY A 292 5.35 20.47 10.20
CA GLY A 292 4.34 20.54 9.14
C GLY A 292 4.80 21.12 7.80
N SER A 293 6.09 21.52 7.69
CA SER A 293 6.67 22.03 6.43
C SER A 293 7.95 21.26 6.09
N PRO A 294 7.87 19.96 5.71
CA PRO A 294 9.04 19.13 5.50
C PRO A 294 9.89 19.57 4.30
N GLU A 295 11.19 19.32 4.39
CA GLU A 295 12.12 19.49 3.28
C GLU A 295 11.73 18.53 2.15
N LYS A 296 11.51 19.07 0.93
CA LYS A 296 11.25 18.29 -0.27
C LYS A 296 12.56 17.92 -0.96
N VAL A 297 12.68 16.66 -1.38
CA VAL A 297 13.85 16.12 -2.10
C VAL A 297 13.38 15.38 -3.36
N SER A 298 14.33 15.05 -4.24
CA SER A 298 14.03 14.33 -5.50
C SER A 298 12.92 15.04 -6.30
N ILE A 299 13.05 16.38 -6.44
CA ILE A 299 12.06 17.18 -7.16
C ILE A 299 12.34 17.03 -8.65
N GLU A 300 11.33 16.57 -9.40
CA GLU A 300 11.44 16.35 -10.84
C GLU A 300 10.14 16.69 -11.56
N THR A 301 10.28 17.17 -12.78
CA THR A 301 9.17 17.32 -13.72
C THR A 301 9.45 16.39 -14.88
N PRO A 302 8.71 15.26 -15.01
CA PRO A 302 8.95 14.29 -16.07
C PRO A 302 8.88 14.94 -17.46
N GLU A 303 9.87 14.65 -18.31
CA GLU A 303 9.86 15.04 -19.72
C GLU A 303 8.91 14.14 -20.52
N LEU A 304 8.56 14.54 -21.75
CA LEU A 304 7.58 13.84 -22.57
C LEU A 304 7.91 12.33 -22.72
N LEU A 305 9.16 11.98 -22.94
CA LEU A 305 9.56 10.58 -23.09
C LEU A 305 9.39 9.79 -21.78
N GLU A 306 9.64 10.43 -20.64
CA GLU A 306 9.43 9.83 -19.33
C GLU A 306 7.93 9.64 -19.06
N VAL A 307 7.08 10.63 -19.42
CA VAL A 307 5.62 10.51 -19.34
C VAL A 307 5.09 9.36 -20.19
N VAL A 308 5.57 9.23 -21.44
CA VAL A 308 5.23 8.13 -22.34
C VAL A 308 5.60 6.78 -21.71
N THR A 309 6.84 6.66 -21.20
CA THR A 309 7.33 5.44 -20.58
C THR A 309 6.54 5.08 -19.32
N GLU A 310 6.24 6.06 -18.48
CA GLU A 310 5.43 5.87 -17.26
C GLU A 310 4.02 5.39 -17.58
N LEU A 311 3.33 6.05 -18.51
CA LEU A 311 1.97 5.66 -18.91
C LEU A 311 1.92 4.21 -19.40
N ILE A 312 2.85 3.84 -20.29
CA ILE A 312 2.95 2.46 -20.78
C ILE A 312 3.22 1.50 -19.63
N MET A 313 4.20 1.80 -18.80
CA MET A 313 4.63 0.91 -17.71
C MET A 313 3.55 0.75 -16.63
N LEU A 314 2.81 1.80 -16.29
CA LEU A 314 1.78 1.79 -15.25
C LEU A 314 0.49 1.16 -15.77
N GLU A 315 -0.03 1.60 -16.92
CA GLU A 315 -1.34 1.12 -17.41
C GLU A 315 -1.29 -0.33 -17.95
N LEU A 316 -0.14 -0.82 -18.44
CA LEU A 316 0.02 -2.24 -18.78
C LEU A 316 0.03 -3.18 -17.55
N ARG A 317 0.06 -2.65 -16.36
CA ARG A 317 -0.16 -3.44 -15.14
C ARG A 317 -1.63 -3.73 -14.88
N LEU A 318 -2.52 -2.92 -15.45
CA LEU A 318 -3.98 -3.10 -15.35
C LEU A 318 -4.46 -4.24 -16.28
N THR A 319 -5.35 -5.09 -15.78
CA THR A 319 -5.92 -6.20 -16.60
C THR A 319 -6.76 -5.69 -17.78
N ARG A 320 -7.30 -4.48 -17.70
CA ARG A 320 -8.02 -3.82 -18.79
C ARG A 320 -7.10 -3.26 -19.88
N GLY A 321 -5.78 -3.23 -19.64
CA GLY A 321 -4.80 -2.62 -20.53
C GLY A 321 -4.79 -1.11 -20.50
N MET A 322 -4.09 -0.51 -21.46
CA MET A 322 -3.87 0.93 -21.56
C MET A 322 -5.02 1.63 -22.29
N ASN A 323 -5.41 2.82 -21.80
CA ASN A 323 -6.38 3.70 -22.46
C ASN A 323 -5.67 4.59 -23.51
N LEU A 324 -5.76 4.19 -24.78
CA LEU A 324 -5.09 4.91 -25.89
C LEU A 324 -5.59 6.36 -26.09
N ASN A 325 -6.86 6.65 -25.79
CA ASN A 325 -7.38 8.02 -25.85
C ASN A 325 -6.75 8.90 -24.77
N ARG A 326 -6.62 8.38 -23.57
CA ARG A 326 -5.94 9.06 -22.48
C ARG A 326 -4.46 9.26 -22.80
N PHE A 327 -3.78 8.22 -23.27
CA PHE A 327 -2.39 8.30 -23.71
C PHE A 327 -2.20 9.46 -24.72
N LYS A 328 -3.05 9.53 -25.75
CA LYS A 328 -3.02 10.61 -26.75
C LYS A 328 -3.28 11.99 -26.12
N THR A 329 -4.21 12.07 -25.18
CA THR A 329 -4.55 13.33 -24.50
C THR A 329 -3.39 13.85 -23.64
N GLU A 330 -2.72 12.97 -22.89
CA GLU A 330 -1.64 13.34 -21.97
C GLU A 330 -0.30 13.59 -22.69
N THR A 331 -0.02 12.86 -23.77
CA THR A 331 1.26 12.94 -24.49
C THR A 331 1.21 13.77 -25.77
N GLY A 332 0.03 13.97 -26.36
CA GLY A 332 -0.14 14.53 -27.69
C GLY A 332 0.26 13.59 -28.84
N LEU A 333 0.64 12.34 -28.52
CA LEU A 333 1.19 11.37 -29.47
C LEU A 333 0.19 10.25 -29.74
N ASP A 334 0.22 9.68 -30.95
CA ASP A 334 -0.54 8.48 -31.25
C ASP A 334 0.29 7.23 -30.92
N PHE A 335 -0.28 6.35 -30.09
CA PHE A 335 0.45 5.16 -29.62
C PHE A 335 0.88 4.22 -30.76
N HIS A 336 0.01 4.04 -31.77
CA HIS A 336 0.31 3.18 -32.91
C HIS A 336 1.41 3.76 -33.81
N GLU A 337 1.50 5.10 -33.90
CA GLU A 337 2.58 5.75 -34.65
C GLU A 337 3.93 5.60 -33.97
N ILE A 338 3.96 5.54 -32.62
CA ILE A 338 5.21 5.41 -31.84
C ILE A 338 5.68 3.96 -31.78
N CYS A 339 4.77 3.02 -31.51
CA CYS A 339 5.11 1.61 -31.32
C CYS A 339 5.23 0.84 -32.65
N GLY A 340 4.80 1.45 -33.77
CA GLY A 340 4.89 0.86 -35.10
C GLY A 340 4.13 -0.47 -35.23
N GLU A 341 4.54 -1.29 -36.22
CA GLU A 341 3.96 -2.60 -36.48
C GLU A 341 4.34 -3.69 -35.45
N SER A 342 4.90 -3.30 -34.29
CA SER A 342 5.37 -4.22 -33.26
C SER A 342 4.27 -4.68 -32.27
N LEU A 343 3.02 -4.47 -32.60
CA LEU A 343 1.85 -4.90 -31.79
C LEU A 343 1.15 -6.09 -32.45
#